data_35afb24dd5f138c56deee5e22b273d92
#
_entry.id   35afb24dd5f138c56deee5e22b273d92
#
_cell.length_a   1.000
_cell.length_b   1.000
_cell.length_c   1.000
_cell.angle_alpha   90.00
_cell.angle_beta   90.00
_cell.angle_gamma   90.00
#
_symmetry.space_group_name_H-M   'P 1'
#
loop_
_entity.id
_entity.type
_entity.pdbx_description
1 polymer ?
#
loop_
_entity_poly.entity_id
_entity_poly.type
_entity_poly.pdbx_seq_one_letter_code
_entity_poly.pdbx_strand_id
1 'polypeptide(L)'
;LLKATLRGYETGYLSFAIKEGEEGGYMFLDNALELRKMPEKDLGEVTVTATKVKMFWKGDTLVYDATAFKLPDGSMLDDLIRQMPGVTMNEKGEIFVNNRKIDELQLGSRSFMRGNSKVLLENLPYYTVKNIKVYDQETDLNRVAGSQIENKKFVMDVNLKAEYQYGYIANVEAAGGTDDRWLGRAF
;
A
#
# COMPACT_ATOMS: atom_id res chain seq x y z
N LEU A 1 -40.43 0.56 44.09
CA LEU A 1 -39.13 0.33 43.48
C LEU A 1 -38.53 1.67 43.07
N LEU A 2 -37.38 2.03 43.60
CA LEU A 2 -36.60 3.20 43.21
C LEU A 2 -35.52 2.76 42.21
N LYS A 3 -35.38 3.50 41.11
CA LYS A 3 -34.34 3.28 40.08
C LYS A 3 -33.43 4.51 40.03
N ALA A 4 -32.12 4.31 40.14
CA ALA A 4 -31.16 5.36 39.96
C ALA A 4 -30.22 5.05 38.78
N THR A 5 -29.99 6.05 37.92
CA THR A 5 -29.10 5.95 36.77
C THR A 5 -28.12 7.12 36.80
N LEU A 6 -26.85 6.82 36.64
CA LEU A 6 -25.78 7.81 36.51
C LEU A 6 -24.84 7.38 35.38
N ARG A 7 -24.42 8.34 34.59
CA ARG A 7 -23.48 8.06 33.46
C ARG A 7 -22.16 7.50 33.99
N GLY A 8 -21.75 6.33 33.49
CA GLY A 8 -20.55 5.64 33.94
C GLY A 8 -20.76 4.68 35.12
N TYR A 9 -21.99 4.52 35.56
CA TYR A 9 -22.36 3.58 36.62
C TYR A 9 -23.44 2.62 36.17
N GLU A 10 -23.47 1.43 36.76
CA GLU A 10 -24.54 0.46 36.56
C GLU A 10 -25.84 1.01 37.17
N THR A 11 -26.96 0.70 36.51
CA THR A 11 -28.27 1.11 37.04
C THR A 11 -28.56 0.39 38.36
N GLY A 12 -28.75 1.16 39.45
CA GLY A 12 -29.13 0.62 40.74
C GLY A 12 -30.64 0.56 40.92
N TYR A 13 -31.12 -0.45 41.65
CA TYR A 13 -32.49 -0.63 42.01
C TYR A 13 -32.61 -0.85 43.53
N LEU A 14 -33.56 -0.14 44.16
CA LEU A 14 -33.90 -0.34 45.58
C LEU A 14 -35.40 -0.66 45.68
N SER A 15 -35.72 -1.81 46.25
CA SER A 15 -37.10 -2.18 46.55
C SER A 15 -37.45 -1.75 47.98
N PHE A 16 -38.60 -1.15 48.15
CA PHE A 16 -39.16 -0.79 49.46
C PHE A 16 -40.66 -1.07 49.44
N ALA A 17 -41.19 -1.34 50.62
CA ALA A 17 -42.62 -1.54 50.82
C ALA A 17 -43.23 -0.31 51.52
N ILE A 18 -44.32 0.21 50.98
CA ILE A 18 -45.12 1.29 51.61
C ILE A 18 -46.10 0.60 52.51
N LYS A 19 -46.07 0.90 53.84
CA LYS A 19 -47.08 0.43 54.77
C LYS A 19 -48.30 1.34 54.68
N GLU A 20 -49.47 0.75 54.51
CA GLU A 20 -50.73 1.45 54.49
C GLU A 20 -51.03 2.00 55.91
N GLY A 21 -51.22 3.32 56.06
CA GLY A 21 -51.72 3.85 57.34
C GLY A 21 -51.21 5.23 57.80
N GLU A 22 -50.30 5.90 57.06
CA GLU A 22 -49.90 7.26 57.46
C GLU A 22 -50.14 8.24 56.28
N GLU A 23 -51.24 8.96 56.36
CA GLU A 23 -51.49 10.11 55.50
C GLU A 23 -50.49 11.23 55.84
N GLY A 24 -49.60 11.51 54.84
CA GLY A 24 -48.71 12.69 54.83
C GLY A 24 -47.40 12.54 55.55
N GLY A 25 -46.91 11.33 55.80
CA GLY A 25 -45.60 11.06 56.41
C GLY A 25 -44.46 10.97 55.39
N TYR A 26 -43.26 11.37 55.82
CA TYR A 26 -42.01 11.10 55.12
C TYR A 26 -41.50 9.71 55.52
N MET A 27 -41.19 8.88 54.55
CA MET A 27 -40.50 7.59 54.79
C MET A 27 -39.01 7.74 54.57
N PHE A 28 -38.23 7.48 55.60
CA PHE A 28 -36.76 7.35 55.42
C PHE A 28 -36.44 5.92 55.03
N LEU A 29 -35.70 5.76 53.98
CA LEU A 29 -35.18 4.47 53.56
C LEU A 29 -33.88 4.19 54.32
N ASP A 30 -33.85 3.13 55.10
CA ASP A 30 -32.69 2.75 55.92
C ASP A 30 -31.50 2.27 55.09
N ASN A 31 -31.72 1.98 53.81
CA ASN A 31 -30.70 1.48 52.93
C ASN A 31 -30.31 2.54 51.88
N ALA A 32 -29.02 2.85 51.80
CA ALA A 32 -28.48 3.68 50.75
C ALA A 32 -28.45 2.88 49.41
N LEU A 33 -28.83 3.56 48.33
CA LEU A 33 -28.68 2.99 46.99
C LEU A 33 -27.25 3.21 46.48
N GLU A 34 -26.42 2.16 46.50
CA GLU A 34 -25.06 2.21 45.99
C GLU A 34 -25.04 1.95 44.51
N LEU A 35 -24.43 2.85 43.75
CA LEU A 35 -24.16 2.68 42.33
C LEU A 35 -22.73 2.13 42.13
N ARG A 36 -22.60 1.05 41.40
CA ARG A 36 -21.29 0.48 41.01
C ARG A 36 -20.78 1.19 39.78
N LYS A 37 -19.54 1.69 39.84
CA LYS A 37 -18.87 2.24 38.66
C LYS A 37 -18.71 1.13 37.63
N MET A 38 -19.13 1.39 36.38
CA MET A 38 -18.84 0.46 35.31
C MET A 38 -17.32 0.35 35.16
N PRO A 39 -16.76 -0.87 35.02
CA PRO A 39 -15.36 -1.01 34.70
C PRO A 39 -15.10 -0.25 33.39
N GLU A 40 -14.12 0.63 33.40
CA GLU A 40 -13.61 1.23 32.16
C GLU A 40 -13.16 0.08 31.28
N LYS A 41 -13.95 -0.22 30.24
CA LYS A 41 -13.53 -1.16 29.22
C LYS A 41 -12.42 -0.46 28.48
N ASP A 42 -11.20 -0.78 28.85
CA ASP A 42 -10.02 -0.42 28.06
C ASP A 42 -10.25 -1.01 26.68
N LEU A 43 -10.72 -0.16 25.76
CA LEU A 43 -10.76 -0.51 24.35
C LEU A 43 -9.30 -0.52 23.95
N GLY A 44 -8.66 -1.68 24.09
CA GLY A 44 -7.31 -1.89 23.61
C GLY A 44 -7.17 -1.22 22.26
N GLU A 45 -6.05 -0.57 22.05
CA GLU A 45 -5.71 0.16 20.82
C GLU A 45 -6.15 -0.64 19.60
N VAL A 46 -7.24 -0.21 18.98
CA VAL A 46 -7.69 -0.78 17.70
C VAL A 46 -6.72 -0.26 16.65
N THR A 47 -5.63 -0.98 16.45
CA THR A 47 -4.73 -0.74 15.33
C THR A 47 -5.51 -1.05 14.06
N VAL A 48 -6.10 -0.03 13.46
CA VAL A 48 -6.71 -0.14 12.12
C VAL A 48 -5.57 -0.28 11.13
N THR A 49 -5.19 -1.51 10.84
CA THR A 49 -4.28 -1.81 9.72
C THR A 49 -5.07 -1.58 8.44
N ALA A 50 -5.01 -0.38 7.90
CA ALA A 50 -5.53 -0.11 6.57
C ALA A 50 -4.70 -0.91 5.57
N THR A 51 -5.29 -1.94 4.98
CA THR A 51 -4.67 -2.67 3.87
C THR A 51 -4.64 -1.74 2.68
N LYS A 52 -3.44 -1.33 2.25
CA LYS A 52 -3.28 -0.50 1.06
C LYS A 52 -3.76 -1.26 -0.18
N VAL A 53 -4.54 -0.58 -1.01
CA VAL A 53 -4.98 -1.14 -2.30
C VAL A 53 -3.77 -1.28 -3.20
N LYS A 54 -3.49 -2.52 -3.63
CA LYS A 54 -2.31 -2.83 -4.46
C LYS A 54 -2.45 -2.33 -5.90
N MET A 55 -3.67 -2.29 -6.42
CA MET A 55 -3.95 -2.00 -7.82
C MET A 55 -5.29 -1.29 -7.96
N PHE A 56 -5.37 -0.25 -8.77
CA PHE A 56 -6.61 0.46 -9.10
C PHE A 56 -6.55 1.09 -10.49
N TRP A 57 -7.72 1.33 -11.07
CA TRP A 57 -7.85 2.02 -12.34
C TRP A 57 -8.02 3.54 -12.12
N LYS A 58 -7.30 4.33 -12.90
CA LYS A 58 -7.48 5.78 -12.98
C LYS A 58 -7.71 6.16 -14.44
N GLY A 59 -8.98 6.27 -14.84
CA GLY A 59 -9.32 6.36 -16.27
C GLY A 59 -8.86 5.11 -17.01
N ASP A 60 -8.12 5.30 -18.09
CA ASP A 60 -7.57 4.20 -18.92
C ASP A 60 -6.19 3.71 -18.42
N THR A 61 -5.71 4.23 -17.29
CA THR A 61 -4.43 3.86 -16.72
C THR A 61 -4.60 2.90 -15.56
N LEU A 62 -3.95 1.76 -15.61
CA LEU A 62 -3.82 0.83 -14.50
C LEU A 62 -2.67 1.26 -13.61
N VAL A 63 -2.94 1.50 -12.33
CA VAL A 63 -1.95 1.98 -11.35
C VAL A 63 -1.72 0.92 -10.28
N TYR A 64 -0.46 0.56 -10.08
CA TYR A 64 -0.01 -0.29 -8.98
C TYR A 64 0.70 0.57 -7.94
N ASP A 65 0.26 0.49 -6.68
CA ASP A 65 0.94 1.15 -5.56
C ASP A 65 2.09 0.27 -5.06
N ALA A 66 3.32 0.60 -5.42
CA ALA A 66 4.50 -0.16 -5.02
C ALA A 66 4.66 -0.23 -3.49
N THR A 67 4.17 0.77 -2.77
CA THR A 67 4.25 0.82 -1.30
C THR A 67 3.31 -0.15 -0.59
N ALA A 68 2.37 -0.76 -1.32
CA ALA A 68 1.45 -1.78 -0.81
C ALA A 68 2.03 -3.20 -0.85
N PHE A 69 3.22 -3.36 -1.46
CA PHE A 69 3.92 -4.63 -1.54
C PHE A 69 5.03 -4.66 -0.49
N LYS A 70 5.14 -5.79 0.21
CA LYS A 70 6.21 -6.04 1.17
C LYS A 70 7.13 -7.11 0.57
N LEU A 71 8.32 -6.71 0.23
CA LEU A 71 9.36 -7.59 -0.28
C LEU A 71 10.53 -7.62 0.70
N PRO A 72 11.36 -8.68 0.69
CA PRO A 72 12.60 -8.74 1.45
C PRO A 72 13.55 -7.60 1.09
N ASP A 73 14.42 -7.25 2.04
CA ASP A 73 15.48 -6.28 1.78
C ASP A 73 16.42 -6.80 0.68
N GLY A 74 16.80 -5.91 -0.22
CA GLY A 74 17.61 -6.26 -1.38
C GLY A 74 16.83 -6.67 -2.62
N SER A 75 15.49 -6.79 -2.55
CA SER A 75 14.66 -7.05 -3.73
C SER A 75 14.73 -5.91 -4.73
N MET A 76 14.73 -6.27 -6.01
CA MET A 76 14.78 -5.33 -7.12
C MET A 76 13.42 -5.14 -7.79
N LEU A 77 13.38 -4.35 -8.84
CA LEU A 77 12.14 -4.04 -9.56
C LEU A 77 11.50 -5.29 -10.19
N ASP A 78 12.29 -6.25 -10.65
CA ASP A 78 11.78 -7.50 -11.21
C ASP A 78 11.00 -8.32 -10.19
N ASP A 79 11.46 -8.38 -8.93
CA ASP A 79 10.75 -9.05 -7.83
C ASP A 79 9.40 -8.38 -7.55
N LEU A 80 9.36 -7.04 -7.59
CA LEU A 80 8.14 -6.28 -7.42
C LEU A 80 7.14 -6.59 -8.55
N ILE A 81 7.60 -6.55 -9.80
CA ILE A 81 6.77 -6.81 -10.98
C ILE A 81 6.19 -8.23 -10.95
N ARG A 82 6.97 -9.22 -10.53
CA ARG A 82 6.51 -10.62 -10.41
C ARG A 82 5.39 -10.78 -9.36
N GLN A 83 5.32 -9.91 -8.35
CA GLN A 83 4.28 -9.94 -7.32
C GLN A 83 3.03 -9.12 -7.68
N MET A 84 3.07 -8.36 -8.77
CA MET A 84 1.93 -7.55 -9.19
C MET A 84 0.81 -8.43 -9.77
N PRO A 85 -0.45 -8.25 -9.33
CA PRO A 85 -1.57 -9.03 -9.84
C PRO A 85 -1.79 -8.77 -11.34
N GLY A 86 -1.99 -9.85 -12.10
CA GLY A 86 -2.22 -9.78 -13.54
C GLY A 86 -0.97 -9.50 -14.38
N VAL A 87 0.21 -9.49 -13.76
CA VAL A 87 1.49 -9.30 -14.46
C VAL A 87 2.27 -10.60 -14.49
N THR A 88 2.85 -10.92 -15.62
CA THR A 88 3.77 -12.05 -15.79
C THR A 88 5.04 -11.57 -16.49
N MET A 89 6.16 -12.18 -16.17
CA MET A 89 7.44 -11.89 -16.82
C MET A 89 8.11 -13.21 -17.22
N ASN A 90 8.61 -13.25 -18.46
CA ASN A 90 9.33 -14.43 -18.95
C ASN A 90 10.83 -14.35 -18.60
N GLU A 91 11.58 -15.43 -18.91
CA GLU A 91 13.03 -15.52 -18.66
C GLU A 91 13.86 -14.49 -19.46
N LYS A 92 13.30 -13.97 -20.54
CA LYS A 92 13.95 -12.93 -21.36
C LYS A 92 13.74 -11.51 -20.80
N GLY A 93 12.96 -11.36 -19.69
CA GLY A 93 12.63 -10.08 -19.10
C GLY A 93 11.50 -9.34 -19.84
N GLU A 94 10.74 -10.04 -20.72
CA GLU A 94 9.56 -9.45 -21.35
C GLU A 94 8.38 -9.51 -20.37
N ILE A 95 7.70 -8.39 -20.23
CA ILE A 95 6.61 -8.19 -19.27
C ILE A 95 5.28 -8.25 -20.02
N PHE A 96 4.32 -8.96 -19.43
CA PHE A 96 2.94 -9.05 -19.91
C PHE A 96 2.00 -8.60 -18.82
N VAL A 97 1.06 -7.73 -19.14
CA VAL A 97 -0.01 -7.29 -18.25
C VAL A 97 -1.34 -7.70 -18.85
N ASN A 98 -2.12 -8.50 -18.13
CA ASN A 98 -3.37 -9.09 -18.62
C ASN A 98 -3.21 -9.76 -20.00
N ASN A 99 -2.17 -10.57 -20.17
CA ASN A 99 -1.78 -11.26 -21.41
C ASN A 99 -1.35 -10.35 -22.58
N ARG A 100 -1.26 -9.05 -22.39
CA ARG A 100 -0.76 -8.12 -23.39
C ARG A 100 0.70 -7.77 -23.09
N LYS A 101 1.58 -7.95 -24.07
CA LYS A 101 3.00 -7.62 -23.93
C LYS A 101 3.19 -6.11 -23.80
N ILE A 102 4.05 -5.69 -22.89
CA ILE A 102 4.52 -4.31 -22.78
C ILE A 102 5.53 -4.03 -23.89
N ASP A 103 5.30 -2.95 -24.63
CA ASP A 103 6.21 -2.52 -25.70
C ASP A 103 7.44 -1.81 -25.16
N GLU A 104 7.28 -1.05 -24.07
CA GLU A 104 8.35 -0.25 -23.49
C GLU A 104 8.20 -0.09 -21.97
N LEU A 105 9.34 -0.27 -21.26
CA LEU A 105 9.45 0.07 -19.83
C LEU A 105 10.08 1.45 -19.70
N GLN A 106 9.37 2.35 -19.02
CA GLN A 106 9.79 3.74 -18.84
C GLN A 106 10.11 4.03 -17.36
N LEU A 107 10.93 5.05 -17.12
CA LEU A 107 11.23 5.57 -15.79
C LEU A 107 10.88 7.05 -15.75
N GLY A 108 9.84 7.40 -14.97
CA GLY A 108 9.35 8.78 -14.88
C GLY A 108 8.91 9.34 -16.22
N SER A 109 8.14 8.55 -16.97
CA SER A 109 7.60 8.89 -18.30
C SER A 109 8.68 9.12 -19.37
N ARG A 110 9.88 8.59 -19.15
CA ARG A 110 11.00 8.66 -20.11
C ARG A 110 11.51 7.27 -20.43
N SER A 111 11.86 7.06 -21.69
CA SER A 111 12.55 5.82 -22.12
C SER A 111 13.89 5.70 -21.41
N PHE A 112 14.12 4.56 -20.74
CA PHE A 112 15.37 4.30 -20.02
C PHE A 112 16.33 3.48 -20.87
N MET A 113 17.59 3.91 -20.97
CA MET A 113 18.67 3.17 -21.65
C MET A 113 18.29 2.63 -23.04
N ARG A 114 17.59 3.43 -23.86
CA ARG A 114 17.14 3.04 -25.23
C ARG A 114 16.34 1.72 -25.26
N GLY A 115 15.51 1.50 -24.22
CA GLY A 115 14.65 0.32 -24.13
C GLY A 115 15.30 -0.93 -23.53
N ASN A 116 16.49 -0.82 -22.93
CA ASN A 116 17.09 -1.93 -22.19
C ASN A 116 16.42 -2.11 -20.82
N SER A 117 15.27 -2.75 -20.83
CA SER A 117 14.46 -3.01 -19.63
C SER A 117 15.20 -3.84 -18.58
N LYS A 118 16.10 -4.73 -19.02
CA LYS A 118 16.82 -5.64 -18.13
C LYS A 118 17.68 -4.90 -17.11
N VAL A 119 18.38 -3.85 -17.54
CA VAL A 119 19.20 -3.05 -16.63
C VAL A 119 18.34 -2.39 -15.54
N LEU A 120 17.16 -1.88 -15.91
CA LEU A 120 16.26 -1.27 -14.93
C LEU A 120 15.68 -2.32 -13.97
N LEU A 121 15.29 -3.47 -14.47
CA LEU A 121 14.69 -4.55 -13.69
C LEU A 121 15.64 -5.10 -12.64
N GLU A 122 16.91 -5.33 -13.00
CA GLU A 122 17.89 -5.97 -12.14
C GLU A 122 18.63 -5.01 -11.19
N ASN A 123 18.56 -3.68 -11.42
CA ASN A 123 19.36 -2.73 -10.65
C ASN A 123 18.54 -1.64 -9.94
N LEU A 124 17.24 -1.56 -10.15
CA LEU A 124 16.42 -0.59 -9.45
C LEU A 124 15.80 -1.22 -8.17
N PRO A 125 16.21 -0.79 -6.97
CA PRO A 125 15.65 -1.33 -5.74
C PRO A 125 14.15 -1.01 -5.62
N TYR A 126 13.34 -2.03 -5.29
CA TYR A 126 11.87 -1.89 -5.22
C TYR A 126 11.40 -0.78 -4.27
N TYR A 127 12.12 -0.55 -3.17
CA TYR A 127 11.73 0.43 -2.15
C TYR A 127 11.83 1.89 -2.64
N THR A 128 12.54 2.13 -3.74
CA THR A 128 12.63 3.45 -4.37
C THR A 128 11.40 3.79 -5.21
N VAL A 129 10.62 2.77 -5.58
CA VAL A 129 9.45 2.91 -6.44
C VAL A 129 8.25 3.38 -5.61
N LYS A 130 7.54 4.38 -6.13
CA LYS A 130 6.29 4.90 -5.57
C LYS A 130 5.08 4.17 -6.14
N ASN A 131 4.97 4.19 -7.46
CA ASN A 131 3.91 3.50 -8.19
C ASN A 131 4.37 3.13 -9.60
N ILE A 132 3.68 2.16 -10.19
CA ILE A 132 3.87 1.73 -11.57
C ILE A 132 2.56 1.95 -12.30
N LYS A 133 2.60 2.63 -13.44
CA LYS A 133 1.45 2.92 -14.28
C LYS A 133 1.55 2.15 -15.58
N VAL A 134 0.44 1.57 -16.02
CA VAL A 134 0.35 0.86 -17.29
C VAL A 134 -0.76 1.49 -18.12
N TYR A 135 -0.42 1.96 -19.31
CA TYR A 135 -1.35 2.68 -20.18
C TYR A 135 -0.91 2.63 -21.65
N ASP A 136 -1.84 2.97 -22.54
CA ASP A 136 -1.54 3.14 -23.95
C ASP A 136 -1.04 4.57 -24.22
N GLN A 137 0.20 4.73 -24.64
CA GLN A 137 0.83 6.00 -24.98
C GLN A 137 0.78 6.26 -26.47
N GLU A 138 0.37 7.45 -26.87
CA GLU A 138 0.46 7.89 -28.27
C GLU A 138 1.92 8.10 -28.67
N THR A 139 2.30 7.60 -29.85
CA THR A 139 3.63 7.82 -30.39
C THR A 139 3.79 9.24 -30.91
N ASP A 140 5.01 9.80 -30.79
CA ASP A 140 5.29 11.18 -31.25
C ASP A 140 5.03 11.38 -32.74
N LEU A 141 5.08 10.32 -33.56
CA LEU A 141 4.73 10.36 -34.99
C LEU A 141 3.25 10.74 -35.20
N ASN A 142 2.34 10.30 -34.34
CA ASN A 142 0.93 10.65 -34.43
C ASN A 142 0.68 12.11 -34.06
N ARG A 143 1.47 12.67 -33.12
CA ARG A 143 1.39 14.09 -32.73
C ARG A 143 1.83 15.04 -33.83
N VAL A 144 2.83 14.64 -34.63
CA VAL A 144 3.40 15.49 -35.67
C VAL A 144 2.66 15.36 -37.01
N ALA A 145 2.19 14.15 -37.34
CA ALA A 145 1.59 13.86 -38.66
C ALA A 145 0.08 14.14 -38.74
N GLY A 146 -0.60 14.40 -37.62
CA GLY A 146 -2.07 14.61 -37.61
C GLY A 146 -2.87 13.43 -38.17
N SER A 147 -2.22 12.29 -38.41
CA SER A 147 -2.84 11.10 -38.97
C SER A 147 -3.29 10.16 -37.84
N GLN A 148 -4.54 9.72 -37.92
CA GLN A 148 -5.14 8.71 -37.03
C GLN A 148 -4.59 7.31 -37.29
N ILE A 149 -3.27 7.16 -37.37
CA ILE A 149 -2.66 5.85 -37.39
C ILE A 149 -2.58 5.37 -35.94
N GLU A 150 -3.39 4.38 -35.59
CA GLU A 150 -3.52 3.79 -34.26
C GLU A 150 -2.25 3.05 -33.80
N ASN A 151 -1.09 3.68 -33.82
CA ASN A 151 0.13 3.14 -33.22
C ASN A 151 0.28 3.65 -31.80
N LYS A 152 -0.55 3.13 -30.90
CA LYS A 152 -0.37 3.32 -29.46
C LYS A 152 0.63 2.27 -28.95
N LYS A 153 1.60 2.72 -28.18
CA LYS A 153 2.51 1.84 -27.45
C LYS A 153 1.92 1.51 -26.10
N PHE A 154 1.87 0.24 -25.74
CA PHE A 154 1.49 -0.19 -24.41
C PHE A 154 2.70 -0.12 -23.49
N VAL A 155 2.72 0.88 -22.59
CA VAL A 155 3.89 1.20 -21.79
C VAL A 155 3.66 0.91 -20.32
N MET A 156 4.74 0.52 -19.65
CA MET A 156 4.81 0.43 -18.20
C MET A 156 5.75 1.53 -17.69
N ASP A 157 5.23 2.49 -16.97
CA ASP A 157 5.96 3.65 -16.45
C ASP A 157 6.20 3.50 -14.94
N VAL A 158 7.45 3.36 -14.57
CA VAL A 158 7.92 3.25 -13.19
C VAL A 158 8.18 4.64 -12.63
N ASN A 159 7.44 5.02 -11.60
CA ASN A 159 7.60 6.32 -10.95
C ASN A 159 8.28 6.16 -9.59
N LEU A 160 9.36 6.90 -9.39
CA LEU A 160 10.11 6.90 -8.15
C LEU A 160 9.46 7.79 -7.07
N LYS A 161 9.76 7.51 -5.82
CA LYS A 161 9.48 8.43 -4.71
C LYS A 161 10.30 9.70 -4.89
N ALA A 162 9.82 10.82 -4.35
CA ALA A 162 10.45 12.13 -4.52
C ALA A 162 11.92 12.15 -4.04
N GLU A 163 12.20 11.42 -2.98
CA GLU A 163 13.53 11.30 -2.38
C GLU A 163 14.57 10.56 -3.25
N TYR A 164 14.09 9.76 -4.23
CA TYR A 164 14.94 8.97 -5.14
C TYR A 164 14.90 9.45 -6.59
N GLN A 165 14.28 10.60 -6.87
CA GLN A 165 14.24 11.14 -8.24
C GLN A 165 15.60 11.60 -8.75
N TYR A 166 16.50 11.92 -7.83
CA TYR A 166 17.88 12.28 -8.12
C TYR A 166 18.80 11.33 -7.37
N GLY A 167 19.54 10.50 -8.10
CA GLY A 167 20.46 9.52 -7.51
C GLY A 167 21.36 8.90 -8.56
N TYR A 168 22.40 8.25 -8.09
CA TYR A 168 23.30 7.45 -8.91
C TYR A 168 23.05 5.99 -8.56
N ILE A 169 22.90 5.14 -9.59
CA ILE A 169 22.92 3.71 -9.44
C ILE A 169 24.26 3.25 -9.93
N ALA A 170 25.08 2.71 -9.05
CA ALA A 170 26.36 2.12 -9.39
C ALA A 170 26.42 0.70 -8.84
N ASN A 171 26.76 -0.25 -9.69
CA ASN A 171 27.02 -1.62 -9.28
C ASN A 171 28.48 -1.95 -9.56
N VAL A 172 29.20 -2.38 -8.52
CA VAL A 172 30.61 -2.74 -8.64
C VAL A 172 30.79 -4.15 -8.12
N GLU A 173 31.28 -5.01 -9.02
CA GLU A 173 31.61 -6.39 -8.69
C GLU A 173 33.13 -6.56 -8.80
N ALA A 174 33.72 -7.16 -7.77
CA ALA A 174 35.13 -7.54 -7.79
C ALA A 174 35.24 -9.00 -7.35
N ALA A 175 35.95 -9.81 -8.13
CA ALA A 175 36.22 -11.18 -7.78
C ALA A 175 37.71 -11.48 -7.95
N GLY A 176 38.30 -12.18 -6.96
CA GLY A 176 39.66 -12.70 -7.02
C GLY A 176 39.67 -14.21 -7.12
N GLY A 177 40.56 -14.76 -7.92
CA GLY A 177 40.76 -16.21 -8.06
C GLY A 177 42.20 -16.62 -7.75
N THR A 178 42.45 -17.92 -7.65
CA THR A 178 43.77 -18.50 -7.62
C THR A 178 44.47 -18.26 -8.98
N ASP A 179 45.79 -18.18 -9.03
CA ASP A 179 46.58 -17.92 -10.21
C ASP A 179 46.51 -16.47 -10.73
N ASP A 180 46.56 -15.47 -9.85
CA ASP A 180 46.60 -14.04 -10.20
C ASP A 180 45.46 -13.58 -11.13
N ARG A 181 44.31 -14.26 -11.09
CA ARG A 181 43.13 -13.89 -11.86
C ARG A 181 42.26 -12.97 -11.05
N TRP A 182 41.90 -11.84 -11.61
CA TRP A 182 40.94 -10.93 -11.03
C TRP A 182 39.91 -10.49 -12.06
N LEU A 183 38.72 -10.22 -11.60
CA LEU A 183 37.63 -9.68 -12.40
C LEU A 183 37.10 -8.43 -11.68
N GLY A 184 37.00 -7.32 -12.40
CA GLY A 184 36.33 -6.13 -11.98
C GLY A 184 35.24 -5.76 -12.99
N ARG A 185 34.04 -5.48 -12.52
CA ARG A 185 32.95 -5.01 -13.34
C ARG A 185 32.30 -3.83 -12.62
N ALA A 186 32.06 -2.73 -13.34
CA ALA A 186 31.35 -1.57 -12.85
C ALA A 186 30.44 -1.01 -13.95
N PHE A 187 29.24 -0.55 -13.57
CA PHE A 187 28.33 0.22 -14.41
C PHE A 187 27.40 1.10 -13.59
#